data_fdbe201348871d47c37482c3c82d6f24
#
_entry.id   fdbe201348871d47c37482c3c82d6f24
#
_cell.length_a   1.000
_cell.length_b   1.000
_cell.length_c   1.000
_cell.angle_alpha   90.00
_cell.angle_beta   90.00
_cell.angle_gamma   90.00
#
_symmetry.space_group_name_H-M   'P 1'
#
loop_
_entity.id
_entity.type
_entity.pdbx_description
1 polymer ?
#
loop_
_entity_poly.entity_id
_entity_poly.type
_entity_poly.pdbx_seq_one_letter_code
_entity_poly.pdbx_strand_id
1 'polypeptide(L)'
;MQLTPLDVDSIDLSDPDFWVAPREHRESAFWSLRREAPIKFFAEMPLVNFPAGPGYYALTKHEDIWSVSRNPELWCSGQGSNITTLTPELNEFFGSMINMDDPKHFRLRSIVSKGFTPKEIARVEEYVKEKARTLVDEVIEQHSDDEFDFVEALAAPFPLEIICDMMGIPRTDAKQILDWTNVILGAGDPDFGGTLENLMKVALEIFSYAQQLGESRLKNPTDDLTSVMMHAEVDGQRMTSQEFGSFFILLVVAGNETTRNAISHGMLELTRRPDQQRIWFNDFEKHTRTAVEEIVRWASPVIHFRRTATRDTELRGIPMPAGTKVVMWYNSGNRDEDLFADPYRFDVTRQIQPAQIGFGAGGP
;
A
#
# COMPACT_ATOMS: atom_id res chain seq x y z
N MET A 1 -23.00 -9.70 4.67
CA MET A 1 -23.17 -9.03 3.33
C MET A 1 -23.85 -10.02 2.42
N GLN A 2 -24.86 -9.59 1.67
CA GLN A 2 -25.54 -10.44 0.68
C GLN A 2 -24.92 -10.13 -0.69
N LEU A 3 -24.30 -11.14 -1.33
CA LEU A 3 -23.74 -11.03 -2.66
C LEU A 3 -24.80 -11.38 -3.71
N THR A 4 -24.78 -10.65 -4.80
CA THR A 4 -25.69 -10.87 -5.95
C THR A 4 -24.82 -11.21 -7.16
N PRO A 5 -25.06 -12.33 -7.87
CA PRO A 5 -24.37 -12.63 -9.13
C PRO A 5 -24.56 -11.49 -10.13
N LEU A 6 -23.45 -11.07 -10.73
CA LEU A 6 -23.45 -10.08 -11.82
C LEU A 6 -22.97 -10.76 -13.08
N ASP A 7 -23.51 -10.32 -14.22
CA ASP A 7 -22.96 -10.69 -15.53
C ASP A 7 -21.53 -10.18 -15.64
N VAL A 8 -20.56 -11.09 -15.79
CA VAL A 8 -19.15 -10.73 -15.84
C VAL A 8 -18.82 -9.82 -17.04
N ASP A 9 -19.61 -9.84 -18.09
CA ASP A 9 -19.42 -8.97 -19.25
C ASP A 9 -19.93 -7.55 -19.02
N SER A 10 -20.75 -7.34 -18.00
CA SER A 10 -21.18 -6.00 -17.57
C SER A 10 -20.22 -5.34 -16.58
N ILE A 11 -19.20 -6.05 -16.08
CA ILE A 11 -18.25 -5.54 -15.10
C ILE A 11 -17.10 -4.83 -15.83
N ASP A 12 -16.85 -3.57 -15.48
CA ASP A 12 -15.67 -2.83 -15.91
C ASP A 12 -14.90 -2.29 -14.70
N LEU A 13 -13.73 -2.91 -14.43
CA LEU A 13 -12.84 -2.49 -13.33
C LEU A 13 -12.03 -1.23 -13.67
N SER A 14 -12.07 -0.77 -14.93
CA SER A 14 -11.40 0.45 -15.37
C SER A 14 -12.31 1.68 -15.26
N ASP A 15 -13.62 1.48 -15.13
CA ASP A 15 -14.59 2.56 -15.01
C ASP A 15 -14.49 3.20 -13.60
N PRO A 16 -14.23 4.52 -13.48
CA PRO A 16 -14.27 5.22 -12.22
C PRO A 16 -15.60 5.06 -11.45
N ASP A 17 -16.72 4.98 -12.16
CA ASP A 17 -18.05 4.83 -11.55
C ASP A 17 -18.21 3.48 -10.83
N PHE A 18 -17.47 2.45 -11.25
CA PHE A 18 -17.40 1.19 -10.53
C PHE A 18 -16.84 1.37 -9.10
N TRP A 19 -15.85 2.23 -8.93
CA TRP A 19 -15.17 2.40 -7.64
C TRP A 19 -15.94 3.26 -6.65
N VAL A 20 -16.83 4.14 -7.13
CA VAL A 20 -17.74 4.92 -6.27
C VAL A 20 -19.07 4.18 -6.00
N ALA A 21 -19.31 3.07 -6.67
CA ALA A 21 -20.48 2.22 -6.42
C ALA A 21 -20.48 1.65 -4.99
N PRO A 22 -21.66 1.31 -4.43
CA PRO A 22 -21.77 0.70 -3.09
C PRO A 22 -20.84 -0.53 -2.96
N ARG A 23 -20.32 -0.73 -1.75
CA ARG A 23 -19.39 -1.84 -1.45
C ARG A 23 -19.97 -3.20 -1.85
N GLU A 24 -21.26 -3.42 -1.60
CA GLU A 24 -21.95 -4.66 -1.95
C GLU A 24 -21.92 -4.95 -3.44
N HIS A 25 -22.01 -3.93 -4.28
CA HIS A 25 -21.89 -4.06 -5.74
C HIS A 25 -20.47 -4.46 -6.14
N ARG A 26 -19.45 -3.76 -5.64
CA ARG A 26 -18.04 -4.06 -5.92
C ARG A 26 -17.63 -5.46 -5.47
N GLU A 27 -18.05 -5.86 -4.28
CA GLU A 27 -17.78 -7.22 -3.77
C GLU A 27 -18.51 -8.30 -4.58
N SER A 28 -19.76 -8.03 -5.02
CA SER A 28 -20.51 -8.92 -5.92
C SER A 28 -19.82 -9.08 -7.28
N ALA A 29 -19.27 -8.01 -7.82
CA ALA A 29 -18.51 -8.04 -9.07
C ALA A 29 -17.24 -8.91 -8.93
N PHE A 30 -16.42 -8.68 -7.91
CA PHE A 30 -15.23 -9.51 -7.68
C PHE A 30 -15.58 -10.97 -7.38
N TRP A 31 -16.67 -11.22 -6.67
CA TRP A 31 -17.17 -12.57 -6.42
C TRP A 31 -17.57 -13.27 -7.71
N SER A 32 -18.29 -12.60 -8.62
CA SER A 32 -18.67 -13.15 -9.93
C SER A 32 -17.43 -13.40 -10.80
N LEU A 33 -16.48 -12.46 -10.83
CA LEU A 33 -15.21 -12.62 -11.56
C LEU A 33 -14.41 -13.83 -11.06
N ARG A 34 -14.25 -14.00 -9.74
CA ARG A 34 -13.51 -15.17 -9.21
C ARG A 34 -14.11 -16.51 -9.64
N ARG A 35 -15.42 -16.59 -9.80
CA ARG A 35 -16.13 -17.83 -10.11
C ARG A 35 -16.18 -18.13 -11.61
N GLU A 36 -16.38 -17.12 -12.43
CA GLU A 36 -16.73 -17.30 -13.84
C GLU A 36 -15.60 -16.87 -14.79
N ALA A 37 -14.85 -15.84 -14.42
CA ALA A 37 -13.76 -15.26 -15.22
C ALA A 37 -12.60 -14.78 -14.31
N PRO A 38 -11.90 -15.68 -13.61
CA PRO A 38 -10.86 -15.31 -12.62
C PRO A 38 -9.69 -14.55 -13.25
N ILE A 39 -9.50 -14.69 -14.55
CA ILE A 39 -8.60 -13.87 -15.39
C ILE A 39 -9.43 -13.28 -16.51
N LYS A 40 -9.64 -11.97 -16.47
CA LYS A 40 -10.43 -11.25 -17.48
C LYS A 40 -9.67 -10.03 -17.99
N PHE A 41 -9.74 -9.80 -19.31
CA PHE A 41 -9.16 -8.62 -19.94
C PHE A 41 -10.08 -7.40 -19.74
N PHE A 42 -9.44 -6.25 -19.44
CA PHE A 42 -10.06 -4.93 -19.36
C PHE A 42 -9.27 -3.92 -20.20
N ALA A 43 -9.98 -3.07 -20.92
CA ALA A 43 -9.39 -1.93 -21.59
C ALA A 43 -8.96 -0.89 -20.52
N GLU A 44 -7.87 -0.17 -20.79
CA GLU A 44 -7.50 0.97 -19.94
C GLU A 44 -8.29 2.22 -20.34
N MET A 45 -8.78 2.93 -19.34
CA MET A 45 -9.35 4.26 -19.55
C MET A 45 -8.22 5.29 -19.70
N PRO A 46 -8.34 6.28 -20.60
CA PRO A 46 -7.40 7.37 -20.64
C PRO A 46 -7.52 8.20 -19.35
N LEU A 47 -6.40 8.51 -18.73
CA LEU A 47 -6.34 9.51 -17.66
C LEU A 47 -6.00 10.88 -18.27
N VAL A 48 -6.33 11.94 -17.53
CA VAL A 48 -5.97 13.30 -17.93
C VAL A 48 -4.45 13.37 -18.15
N ASN A 49 -4.04 13.75 -19.36
CA ASN A 49 -2.66 13.82 -19.85
C ASN A 49 -1.91 12.48 -20.05
N PHE A 50 -2.57 11.32 -19.91
CA PHE A 50 -1.99 10.03 -20.23
C PHE A 50 -2.92 9.28 -21.20
N PRO A 51 -2.42 8.84 -22.37
CA PRO A 51 -3.23 8.05 -23.30
C PRO A 51 -3.58 6.70 -22.66
N ALA A 52 -4.70 6.13 -23.11
CA ALA A 52 -5.05 4.76 -22.77
C ALA A 52 -3.92 3.80 -23.19
N GLY A 53 -3.57 2.88 -22.32
CA GLY A 53 -2.62 1.82 -22.62
C GLY A 53 -3.27 0.65 -23.37
N PRO A 54 -2.52 -0.47 -23.53
CA PRO A 54 -2.99 -1.63 -24.28
C PRO A 54 -4.07 -2.46 -23.58
N GLY A 55 -4.44 -2.11 -22.36
CA GLY A 55 -5.30 -2.91 -21.50
C GLY A 55 -4.49 -3.86 -20.59
N TYR A 56 -5.20 -4.57 -19.74
CA TYR A 56 -4.61 -5.49 -18.77
C TYR A 56 -5.53 -6.68 -18.49
N TYR A 57 -4.94 -7.77 -18.01
CA TYR A 57 -5.69 -8.87 -17.43
C TYR A 57 -5.81 -8.71 -15.92
N ALA A 58 -7.03 -8.68 -15.41
CA ALA A 58 -7.30 -8.70 -13.97
C ALA A 58 -7.13 -10.11 -13.41
N LEU A 59 -6.36 -10.25 -12.33
CA LEU A 59 -6.22 -11.48 -11.55
C LEU A 59 -7.02 -11.32 -10.27
N THR A 60 -8.02 -12.16 -10.08
CA THR A 60 -8.96 -12.02 -8.95
C THR A 60 -8.83 -13.15 -7.91
N LYS A 61 -8.21 -14.27 -8.25
CA LYS A 61 -7.92 -15.39 -7.35
C LYS A 61 -6.60 -15.22 -6.61
N HIS A 62 -6.58 -15.57 -5.34
CA HIS A 62 -5.39 -15.49 -4.49
C HIS A 62 -4.22 -16.30 -5.06
N GLU A 63 -4.44 -17.50 -5.55
CA GLU A 63 -3.41 -18.37 -6.10
C GLU A 63 -2.70 -17.75 -7.30
N ASP A 64 -3.46 -17.15 -8.24
CA ASP A 64 -2.91 -16.48 -9.42
C ASP A 64 -2.07 -15.27 -9.03
N ILE A 65 -2.59 -14.45 -8.11
CA ILE A 65 -1.90 -13.29 -7.56
C ILE A 65 -0.59 -13.71 -6.88
N TRP A 66 -0.65 -14.75 -6.05
CA TRP A 66 0.52 -15.28 -5.36
C TRP A 66 1.58 -15.80 -6.32
N SER A 67 1.17 -16.57 -7.33
CA SER A 67 2.06 -17.13 -8.35
C SER A 67 2.77 -16.03 -9.15
N VAL A 68 2.03 -15.03 -9.62
CA VAL A 68 2.57 -13.90 -10.38
C VAL A 68 3.51 -13.05 -9.52
N SER A 69 3.11 -12.71 -8.32
CA SER A 69 3.90 -11.86 -7.43
C SER A 69 5.26 -12.48 -7.06
N ARG A 70 5.35 -13.79 -6.99
CA ARG A 70 6.57 -14.52 -6.56
C ARG A 70 7.43 -15.02 -7.72
N ASN A 71 7.15 -14.61 -8.93
CA ASN A 71 7.93 -14.98 -10.11
C ASN A 71 8.40 -13.72 -10.88
N PRO A 72 9.32 -12.91 -10.29
CA PRO A 72 9.76 -11.64 -10.86
C PRO A 72 10.51 -11.79 -12.18
N GLU A 73 11.16 -12.94 -12.43
CA GLU A 73 11.83 -13.20 -13.71
C GLU A 73 10.85 -13.24 -14.88
N LEU A 74 9.62 -13.71 -14.62
CA LEU A 74 8.56 -13.78 -15.61
C LEU A 74 7.65 -12.55 -15.59
N TRP A 75 7.43 -11.95 -14.41
CA TRP A 75 6.50 -10.87 -14.16
C TRP A 75 7.20 -9.69 -13.50
N CYS A 76 7.76 -8.80 -14.31
CA CYS A 76 8.59 -7.70 -13.85
C CYS A 76 7.77 -6.54 -13.24
N SER A 77 8.43 -5.81 -12.34
CA SER A 77 7.96 -4.56 -11.74
C SER A 77 8.49 -3.31 -12.44
N GLY A 78 9.63 -3.42 -13.11
CA GLY A 78 10.37 -2.28 -13.68
C GLY A 78 9.62 -1.52 -14.77
N GLN A 79 8.55 -2.09 -15.35
CA GLN A 79 7.67 -1.38 -16.26
C GLN A 79 6.53 -0.62 -15.53
N GLY A 80 6.53 -0.62 -14.20
CA GLY A 80 5.57 0.07 -13.35
C GLY A 80 4.61 -0.86 -12.61
N SER A 81 4.19 -0.43 -11.43
CA SER A 81 3.27 -1.16 -10.55
C SER A 81 1.82 -0.66 -10.61
N ASN A 82 1.56 0.47 -11.27
CA ASN A 82 0.23 1.02 -11.51
C ASN A 82 -0.33 0.59 -12.87
N ILE A 83 -1.66 0.64 -13.05
CA ILE A 83 -2.33 0.30 -14.32
C ILE A 83 -1.80 1.21 -15.44
N THR A 84 -1.81 2.52 -15.21
CA THR A 84 -1.30 3.52 -16.16
C THR A 84 0.20 3.34 -16.38
N THR A 85 0.62 3.43 -17.64
CA THR A 85 2.04 3.41 -18.00
C THR A 85 2.60 4.82 -17.92
N LEU A 86 3.57 5.00 -17.02
CA LEU A 86 4.39 6.21 -16.94
C LEU A 86 5.67 6.05 -17.77
N THR A 87 6.38 7.16 -18.06
CA THR A 87 7.73 7.06 -18.61
C THR A 87 8.68 6.38 -17.61
N PRO A 88 9.77 5.77 -18.06
CA PRO A 88 10.72 5.13 -17.14
C PRO A 88 11.21 6.07 -16.03
N GLU A 89 11.44 7.35 -16.36
CA GLU A 89 11.90 8.37 -15.40
C GLU A 89 10.85 8.65 -14.33
N LEU A 90 9.58 8.81 -14.72
CA LEU A 90 8.49 9.03 -13.77
C LEU A 90 8.19 7.77 -12.95
N ASN A 91 8.29 6.59 -13.54
CA ASN A 91 8.17 5.34 -12.83
C ASN A 91 9.21 5.22 -11.71
N GLU A 92 10.47 5.51 -12.00
CA GLU A 92 11.54 5.46 -11.01
C GLU A 92 11.37 6.56 -9.95
N PHE A 93 10.98 7.75 -10.38
CA PHE A 93 10.80 8.91 -9.50
C PHE A 93 9.72 8.66 -8.44
N PHE A 94 8.54 8.19 -8.83
CA PHE A 94 7.43 7.96 -7.89
C PHE A 94 7.49 6.60 -7.19
N GLY A 95 7.96 5.58 -7.86
CA GLY A 95 7.88 4.20 -7.37
C GLY A 95 9.14 3.71 -6.69
N SER A 96 10.31 4.37 -6.92
CA SER A 96 11.57 3.89 -6.38
C SER A 96 11.73 2.37 -6.58
N MET A 97 12.16 1.66 -5.55
CA MET A 97 12.44 0.22 -5.65
C MET A 97 11.22 -0.66 -5.95
N ILE A 98 9.98 -0.22 -5.72
CA ILE A 98 8.80 -1.03 -6.09
C ILE A 98 8.55 -1.07 -7.61
N ASN A 99 9.14 -0.13 -8.35
CA ASN A 99 9.12 -0.06 -9.81
C ASN A 99 10.49 -0.41 -10.41
N MET A 100 11.21 -1.31 -9.78
CA MET A 100 12.50 -1.79 -10.24
C MET A 100 12.55 -3.32 -10.24
N ASP A 101 13.44 -3.86 -11.07
CA ASP A 101 13.80 -5.27 -11.09
C ASP A 101 15.28 -5.43 -10.68
N ASP A 102 15.68 -6.67 -10.42
CA ASP A 102 17.08 -6.98 -10.13
C ASP A 102 17.98 -6.69 -11.34
N PRO A 103 19.23 -6.27 -11.11
CA PRO A 103 19.92 -6.17 -9.83
C PRO A 103 19.71 -4.85 -9.07
N LYS A 104 19.06 -3.85 -9.67
CA LYS A 104 18.88 -2.51 -9.07
C LYS A 104 17.97 -2.57 -7.84
N HIS A 105 16.86 -3.29 -7.94
CA HIS A 105 15.95 -3.53 -6.82
C HIS A 105 16.69 -4.18 -5.64
N PHE A 106 17.41 -5.28 -5.88
CA PHE A 106 18.13 -6.00 -4.83
C PHE A 106 19.13 -5.08 -4.10
N ARG A 107 19.89 -4.27 -4.83
CA ARG A 107 20.85 -3.33 -4.25
C ARG A 107 20.17 -2.31 -3.32
N LEU A 108 19.14 -1.62 -3.80
CA LEU A 108 18.46 -0.60 -3.00
C LEU A 108 17.74 -1.23 -1.79
N ARG A 109 17.06 -2.35 -1.99
CA ARG A 109 16.39 -3.08 -0.89
C ARG A 109 17.40 -3.55 0.16
N SER A 110 18.58 -3.98 -0.25
CA SER A 110 19.64 -4.38 0.69
C SER A 110 20.17 -3.20 1.51
N ILE A 111 20.28 -2.01 0.92
CA ILE A 111 20.64 -0.78 1.64
C ILE A 111 19.55 -0.46 2.68
N VAL A 112 18.30 -0.39 2.25
CA VAL A 112 17.14 -0.08 3.10
C VAL A 112 17.01 -1.08 4.25
N SER A 113 17.20 -2.37 3.98
CA SER A 113 17.10 -3.44 4.99
C SER A 113 18.07 -3.29 6.16
N LYS A 114 19.18 -2.55 5.98
CA LYS A 114 20.10 -2.26 7.10
C LYS A 114 19.49 -1.38 8.18
N GLY A 115 18.49 -0.56 7.81
CA GLY A 115 17.71 0.25 8.76
C GLY A 115 16.57 -0.51 9.46
N PHE A 116 16.25 -1.73 9.00
CA PHE A 116 15.14 -2.54 9.53
C PHE A 116 15.63 -3.87 10.13
N THR A 117 16.75 -3.83 10.84
CA THR A 117 17.24 -5.00 11.57
C THR A 117 16.29 -5.38 12.71
N PRO A 118 16.28 -6.65 13.20
CA PRO A 118 15.45 -7.04 14.33
C PRO A 118 15.63 -6.15 15.57
N LYS A 119 16.82 -5.66 15.82
CA LYS A 119 17.12 -4.73 16.91
C LYS A 119 16.44 -3.38 16.73
N GLU A 120 16.52 -2.82 15.52
CA GLU A 120 15.87 -1.54 15.20
C GLU A 120 14.35 -1.68 15.20
N ILE A 121 13.82 -2.79 14.70
CA ILE A 121 12.37 -3.09 14.76
C ILE A 121 11.89 -3.15 16.22
N ALA A 122 12.61 -3.82 17.10
CA ALA A 122 12.24 -3.88 18.54
C ALA A 122 12.26 -2.48 19.20
N ARG A 123 13.24 -1.63 18.84
CA ARG A 123 13.29 -0.24 19.32
C ARG A 123 12.10 0.58 18.83
N VAL A 124 11.76 0.43 17.55
CA VAL A 124 10.59 1.08 16.95
C VAL A 124 9.29 0.59 17.59
N GLU A 125 9.17 -0.69 17.91
CA GLU A 125 7.97 -1.25 18.54
C GLU A 125 7.69 -0.60 19.92
N GLU A 126 8.71 -0.45 20.79
CA GLU A 126 8.53 0.22 22.07
C GLU A 126 8.18 1.69 21.92
N TYR A 127 8.84 2.37 20.98
CA TYR A 127 8.52 3.75 20.63
C TYR A 127 7.07 3.91 20.13
N VAL A 128 6.62 3.02 19.24
CA VAL A 128 5.26 3.01 18.69
C VAL A 128 4.21 2.81 19.78
N LYS A 129 4.49 1.92 20.78
CA LYS A 129 3.59 1.71 21.93
C LYS A 129 3.46 2.97 22.80
N GLU A 130 4.58 3.64 23.07
CA GLU A 130 4.58 4.88 23.85
C GLU A 130 3.81 5.98 23.11
N LYS A 131 4.09 6.13 21.82
CA LYS A 131 3.44 7.12 20.97
C LYS A 131 1.93 6.89 20.88
N ALA A 132 1.50 5.63 20.73
CA ALA A 132 0.09 5.28 20.70
C ALA A 132 -0.62 5.68 22.00
N ARG A 133 0.00 5.45 23.17
CA ARG A 133 -0.56 5.85 24.46
C ARG A 133 -0.69 7.38 24.55
N THR A 134 0.39 8.09 24.25
CA THR A 134 0.40 9.56 24.29
C THR A 134 -0.70 10.15 23.41
N LEU A 135 -0.81 9.68 22.16
CA LEU A 135 -1.82 10.18 21.23
C LEU A 135 -3.24 9.88 21.71
N VAL A 136 -3.49 8.68 22.26
CA VAL A 136 -4.80 8.34 22.83
C VAL A 136 -5.13 9.21 24.04
N ASP A 137 -4.16 9.45 24.92
CA ASP A 137 -4.35 10.31 26.10
C ASP A 137 -4.65 11.76 25.68
N GLU A 138 -3.94 12.29 24.67
CA GLU A 138 -4.18 13.63 24.11
C GLU A 138 -5.58 13.74 23.49
N VAL A 139 -6.03 12.73 22.74
CA VAL A 139 -7.37 12.71 22.14
C VAL A 139 -8.46 12.64 23.22
N ILE A 140 -8.26 11.84 24.27
CA ILE A 140 -9.20 11.77 25.40
C ILE A 140 -9.27 13.11 26.12
N GLU A 141 -8.14 13.78 26.36
CA GLU A 141 -8.11 15.09 27.03
C GLU A 141 -8.80 16.18 26.21
N GLN A 142 -8.62 16.17 24.88
CA GLN A 142 -9.19 17.15 23.96
C GLN A 142 -10.67 16.94 23.69
N HIS A 143 -11.16 15.70 23.71
CA HIS A 143 -12.50 15.30 23.26
C HIS A 143 -13.27 14.46 24.30
N SER A 144 -13.05 14.69 25.60
CA SER A 144 -13.60 13.86 26.68
C SER A 144 -15.10 13.63 26.64
N ASP A 145 -15.87 14.60 26.12
CA ASP A 145 -17.34 14.59 26.10
C ASP A 145 -17.91 14.89 24.72
N ASP A 146 -17.09 15.08 23.70
CA ASP A 146 -17.50 15.47 22.35
C ASP A 146 -17.30 14.36 21.31
N GLU A 147 -18.10 14.35 20.27
CA GLU A 147 -17.84 13.54 19.07
C GLU A 147 -16.65 14.14 18.29
N PHE A 148 -15.79 13.28 17.79
CA PHE A 148 -14.63 13.69 16.99
C PHE A 148 -14.42 12.78 15.78
N ASP A 149 -13.72 13.28 14.76
CA ASP A 149 -13.29 12.48 13.63
C ASP A 149 -12.09 11.59 14.04
N PHE A 150 -12.32 10.29 14.14
CA PHE A 150 -11.31 9.30 14.50
C PHE A 150 -10.14 9.27 13.51
N VAL A 151 -10.42 9.50 12.22
CA VAL A 151 -9.37 9.46 11.19
C VAL A 151 -8.46 10.67 11.34
N GLU A 152 -9.04 11.84 11.50
CA GLU A 152 -8.30 13.10 11.64
C GLU A 152 -7.52 13.17 12.97
N ALA A 153 -8.17 12.77 14.06
CA ALA A 153 -7.59 12.88 15.39
C ALA A 153 -6.56 11.78 15.73
N LEU A 154 -6.69 10.59 15.14
CA LEU A 154 -5.86 9.44 15.56
C LEU A 154 -5.26 8.67 14.39
N ALA A 155 -6.06 8.17 13.44
CA ALA A 155 -5.59 7.22 12.45
C ALA A 155 -4.61 7.83 11.42
N ALA A 156 -4.76 9.11 11.07
CA ALA A 156 -3.89 9.80 10.13
C ALA A 156 -2.59 10.32 10.76
N PRO A 157 -2.60 11.00 11.93
CA PRO A 157 -1.37 11.51 12.52
C PRO A 157 -0.45 10.40 13.03
N PHE A 158 -0.99 9.30 13.54
CA PHE A 158 -0.20 8.25 14.20
C PHE A 158 0.89 7.63 13.30
N PRO A 159 0.61 7.05 12.11
CA PRO A 159 1.64 6.50 11.26
C PRO A 159 2.59 7.56 10.70
N LEU A 160 2.08 8.76 10.44
CA LEU A 160 2.88 9.86 9.94
C LEU A 160 3.96 10.31 10.93
N GLU A 161 3.58 10.50 12.20
CA GLU A 161 4.53 10.90 13.23
C GLU A 161 5.63 9.85 13.44
N ILE A 162 5.27 8.57 13.38
CA ILE A 162 6.24 7.46 13.47
C ILE A 162 7.23 7.53 12.31
N ILE A 163 6.75 7.73 11.08
CA ILE A 163 7.61 7.85 9.89
C ILE A 163 8.52 9.08 10.01
N CYS A 164 7.98 10.22 10.43
CA CYS A 164 8.77 11.43 10.62
C CYS A 164 9.89 11.22 11.64
N ASP A 165 9.57 10.66 12.80
CA ASP A 165 10.56 10.41 13.84
C ASP A 165 11.61 9.38 13.40
N MET A 166 11.20 8.30 12.71
CA MET A 166 12.15 7.31 12.15
C MET A 166 13.10 7.93 11.12
N MET A 167 12.61 8.83 10.28
CA MET A 167 13.39 9.48 9.24
C MET A 167 14.20 10.69 9.74
N GLY A 168 14.02 11.09 10.99
CA GLY A 168 14.62 12.29 11.55
C GLY A 168 14.05 13.60 10.98
N ILE A 169 12.78 13.57 10.58
CA ILE A 169 12.03 14.75 10.11
C ILE A 169 11.56 15.55 11.34
N PRO A 170 11.81 16.87 11.39
CA PRO A 170 11.32 17.70 12.47
C PRO A 170 9.79 17.65 12.60
N ARG A 171 9.26 17.60 13.82
CA ARG A 171 7.80 17.61 14.07
C ARG A 171 7.08 18.81 13.47
N THR A 172 7.76 19.94 13.37
CA THR A 172 7.24 21.15 12.72
C THR A 172 6.89 20.93 11.26
N ASP A 173 7.52 19.96 10.60
CA ASP A 173 7.36 19.69 9.18
C ASP A 173 6.34 18.57 8.90
N ALA A 174 5.89 17.86 9.94
CA ALA A 174 5.00 16.71 9.80
C ALA A 174 3.69 17.07 9.07
N LYS A 175 3.09 18.23 9.37
CA LYS A 175 1.91 18.70 8.67
C LYS A 175 2.15 18.90 7.17
N GLN A 176 3.28 19.49 6.81
CA GLN A 176 3.64 19.69 5.42
C GLN A 176 3.84 18.36 4.68
N ILE A 177 4.47 17.37 5.33
CA ILE A 177 4.60 16.02 4.77
C ILE A 177 3.22 15.40 4.53
N LEU A 178 2.29 15.53 5.48
CA LEU A 178 0.90 15.05 5.32
C LEU A 178 0.20 15.70 4.12
N ASP A 179 0.27 17.02 4.03
CA ASP A 179 -0.37 17.77 2.95
C ASP A 179 0.20 17.34 1.58
N TRP A 180 1.50 17.14 1.48
CA TRP A 180 2.17 16.65 0.28
C TRP A 180 1.77 15.21 -0.08
N THR A 181 1.71 14.31 0.90
CA THR A 181 1.30 12.90 0.64
C THR A 181 -0.14 12.80 0.18
N ASN A 182 -1.04 13.63 0.74
CA ASN A 182 -2.42 13.71 0.31
C ASN A 182 -2.55 14.14 -1.17
N VAL A 183 -1.75 15.12 -1.62
CA VAL A 183 -1.73 15.54 -3.04
C VAL A 183 -1.24 14.43 -3.95
N ILE A 184 -0.19 13.70 -3.55
CA ILE A 184 0.37 12.61 -4.38
C ILE A 184 -0.62 11.45 -4.51
N LEU A 185 -1.26 11.06 -3.41
CA LEU A 185 -2.20 9.94 -3.40
C LEU A 185 -3.56 10.32 -3.98
N GLY A 186 -3.99 11.56 -3.77
CA GLY A 186 -5.20 12.12 -4.34
C GLY A 186 -5.02 12.65 -5.78
N ALA A 187 -4.04 12.16 -6.52
CA ALA A 187 -3.82 12.57 -7.90
C ALA A 187 -5.07 12.33 -8.76
N GLY A 188 -5.65 13.40 -9.29
CA GLY A 188 -6.92 13.37 -10.02
C GLY A 188 -8.16 13.66 -9.18
N ASP A 189 -8.06 13.67 -7.86
CA ASP A 189 -9.15 14.04 -6.95
C ASP A 189 -9.16 15.57 -6.71
N PRO A 190 -10.26 16.26 -7.05
CA PRO A 190 -10.35 17.72 -6.87
C PRO A 190 -10.23 18.16 -5.40
N ASP A 191 -10.62 17.33 -4.44
CA ASP A 191 -10.55 17.65 -3.02
C ASP A 191 -9.09 17.73 -2.52
N PHE A 192 -8.16 17.07 -3.21
CA PHE A 192 -6.72 17.09 -2.92
C PHE A 192 -5.90 17.90 -3.92
N GLY A 193 -6.54 18.80 -4.68
CA GLY A 193 -5.86 19.67 -5.65
C GLY A 193 -5.40 18.97 -6.92
N GLY A 194 -6.15 17.99 -7.39
CA GLY A 194 -5.95 16.95 -8.40
C GLY A 194 -5.49 17.34 -9.80
N THR A 195 -4.73 18.42 -9.99
CA THR A 195 -4.12 18.75 -11.28
C THR A 195 -2.72 18.12 -11.39
N LEU A 196 -2.34 17.70 -12.61
CA LEU A 196 -0.99 17.22 -12.88
C LEU A 196 0.09 18.24 -12.51
N GLU A 197 -0.17 19.53 -12.76
CA GLU A 197 0.75 20.62 -12.43
C GLU A 197 1.02 20.66 -10.91
N ASN A 198 -0.04 20.60 -10.09
CA ASN A 198 0.10 20.59 -8.63
C ASN A 198 0.80 19.33 -8.14
N LEU A 199 0.45 18.16 -8.70
CA LEU A 199 1.13 16.89 -8.39
C LEU A 199 2.63 16.97 -8.65
N MET A 200 3.04 17.47 -9.82
CA MET A 200 4.45 17.60 -10.17
C MET A 200 5.19 18.62 -9.30
N LYS A 201 4.54 19.74 -8.99
CA LYS A 201 5.08 20.74 -8.08
C LYS A 201 5.36 20.13 -6.71
N VAL A 202 4.36 19.49 -6.11
CA VAL A 202 4.48 18.86 -4.78
C VAL A 202 5.52 17.74 -4.78
N ALA A 203 5.55 16.93 -5.82
CA ALA A 203 6.55 15.87 -5.95
C ALA A 203 7.98 16.43 -5.97
N LEU A 204 8.21 17.54 -6.65
CA LEU A 204 9.53 18.23 -6.65
C LEU A 204 9.86 18.87 -5.30
N GLU A 205 8.88 19.42 -4.58
CA GLU A 205 9.07 19.95 -3.23
C GLU A 205 9.50 18.86 -2.25
N ILE A 206 8.80 17.71 -2.24
CA ILE A 206 9.18 16.55 -1.40
C ILE A 206 10.58 16.06 -1.77
N PHE A 207 10.88 15.95 -3.06
CA PHE A 207 12.17 15.50 -3.54
C PHE A 207 13.30 16.43 -3.08
N SER A 208 13.10 17.75 -3.21
CA SER A 208 14.07 18.75 -2.74
C SER A 208 14.26 18.69 -1.22
N TYR A 209 13.17 18.54 -0.46
CA TYR A 209 13.23 18.36 0.98
C TYR A 209 14.05 17.10 1.37
N ALA A 210 13.76 15.98 0.72
CA ALA A 210 14.50 14.73 0.94
C ALA A 210 15.99 14.88 0.65
N GLN A 211 16.36 15.54 -0.46
CA GLN A 211 17.76 15.78 -0.78
C GLN A 211 18.46 16.62 0.31
N GLN A 212 17.84 17.70 0.77
CA GLN A 212 18.39 18.55 1.84
C GLN A 212 18.56 17.76 3.15
N LEU A 213 17.57 16.94 3.51
CA LEU A 213 17.64 16.06 4.68
C LEU A 213 18.79 15.06 4.54
N GLY A 214 18.89 14.37 3.41
CA GLY A 214 19.95 13.40 3.14
C GLY A 214 21.35 14.03 3.18
N GLU A 215 21.54 15.18 2.54
CA GLU A 215 22.81 15.93 2.58
C GLU A 215 23.17 16.39 4.00
N SER A 216 22.19 16.82 4.78
CA SER A 216 22.39 17.18 6.19
C SER A 216 22.90 15.99 6.99
N ARG A 217 22.34 14.80 6.77
CA ARG A 217 22.73 13.56 7.47
C ARG A 217 24.06 12.99 7.01
N LEU A 218 24.45 13.23 5.76
CA LEU A 218 25.83 12.91 5.32
C LEU A 218 26.88 13.73 6.05
N LYS A 219 26.59 15.00 6.36
CA LYS A 219 27.51 15.91 7.06
C LYS A 219 27.46 15.73 8.58
N ASN A 220 26.28 15.52 9.11
CA ASN A 220 26.00 15.43 10.55
C ASN A 220 25.09 14.22 10.81
N PRO A 221 25.64 13.00 10.89
CA PRO A 221 24.85 11.80 11.12
C PRO A 221 24.18 11.82 12.48
N THR A 222 22.96 11.32 12.54
CA THR A 222 22.15 11.15 13.72
C THR A 222 21.66 9.70 13.82
N ASP A 223 20.98 9.32 14.90
CA ASP A 223 20.43 7.98 15.09
C ASP A 223 19.05 7.85 14.42
N ASP A 224 18.97 8.15 13.11
CA ASP A 224 17.78 8.05 12.30
C ASP A 224 17.98 7.18 11.03
N LEU A 225 16.87 6.76 10.43
CA LEU A 225 16.88 5.90 9.25
C LEU A 225 17.54 6.60 8.04
N THR A 226 17.38 7.91 7.91
CA THR A 226 18.04 8.70 6.86
C THR A 226 19.56 8.59 6.97
N SER A 227 20.12 8.76 8.17
CA SER A 227 21.56 8.59 8.40
C SER A 227 22.02 7.17 8.07
N VAL A 228 21.29 6.15 8.51
CA VAL A 228 21.62 4.76 8.21
C VAL A 228 21.67 4.51 6.70
N MET A 229 20.63 4.95 5.96
CA MET A 229 20.56 4.72 4.52
C MET A 229 21.62 5.48 3.74
N MET A 230 21.86 6.74 4.10
CA MET A 230 22.84 7.58 3.40
C MET A 230 24.29 7.13 3.59
N HIS A 231 24.59 6.40 4.67
CA HIS A 231 25.92 5.85 4.95
C HIS A 231 26.04 4.36 4.61
N ALA A 232 24.92 3.68 4.34
CA ALA A 232 24.95 2.27 3.96
C ALA A 232 25.59 2.06 2.59
N GLU A 233 26.37 0.99 2.47
CA GLU A 233 27.07 0.61 1.25
C GLU A 233 26.82 -0.87 0.94
N VAL A 234 26.53 -1.17 -0.32
CA VAL A 234 26.37 -2.53 -0.84
C VAL A 234 27.25 -2.63 -2.08
N ASP A 235 28.16 -3.58 -2.11
CA ASP A 235 29.12 -3.80 -3.19
C ASP A 235 29.92 -2.53 -3.59
N GLY A 236 30.33 -1.74 -2.59
CA GLY A 236 31.05 -0.49 -2.79
C GLY A 236 30.20 0.68 -3.28
N GLN A 237 28.89 0.52 -3.36
CA GLN A 237 27.95 1.55 -3.83
C GLN A 237 27.02 2.02 -2.72
N ARG A 238 26.90 3.33 -2.59
CA ARG A 238 25.92 3.99 -1.72
C ARG A 238 24.68 4.40 -2.50
N MET A 239 23.65 4.72 -1.78
CA MET A 239 22.45 5.37 -2.35
C MET A 239 22.82 6.76 -2.85
N THR A 240 22.44 7.08 -4.08
CA THR A 240 22.59 8.44 -4.62
C THR A 240 21.53 9.36 -4.03
N SER A 241 21.75 10.68 -4.08
CA SER A 241 20.73 11.66 -3.63
C SER A 241 19.41 11.51 -4.40
N GLN A 242 19.45 11.13 -5.68
CA GLN A 242 18.27 10.88 -6.49
C GLN A 242 17.52 9.64 -6.03
N GLU A 243 18.23 8.53 -5.80
CA GLU A 243 17.63 7.29 -5.29
C GLU A 243 17.04 7.49 -3.90
N PHE A 244 17.72 8.27 -3.04
CA PHE A 244 17.20 8.60 -1.73
C PHE A 244 15.94 9.47 -1.81
N GLY A 245 15.91 10.50 -2.67
CA GLY A 245 14.74 11.35 -2.87
C GLY A 245 13.51 10.55 -3.34
N SER A 246 13.69 9.67 -4.32
CA SER A 246 12.65 8.77 -4.81
C SER A 246 12.20 7.79 -3.71
N PHE A 247 13.13 7.20 -2.95
CA PHE A 247 12.79 6.31 -1.84
C PHE A 247 12.05 7.04 -0.71
N PHE A 248 12.42 8.28 -0.40
CA PHE A 248 11.74 9.10 0.59
C PHE A 248 10.28 9.33 0.21
N ILE A 249 9.99 9.70 -1.04
CA ILE A 249 8.62 9.83 -1.55
C ILE A 249 7.85 8.51 -1.35
N LEU A 250 8.45 7.39 -1.77
CA LEU A 250 7.84 6.07 -1.59
C LEU A 250 7.51 5.79 -0.13
N LEU A 251 8.44 6.03 0.79
CA LEU A 251 8.29 5.68 2.19
C LEU A 251 7.19 6.50 2.88
N VAL A 252 7.19 7.83 2.68
CA VAL A 252 6.19 8.70 3.32
C VAL A 252 4.79 8.48 2.77
N VAL A 253 4.67 8.16 1.47
CA VAL A 253 3.40 7.85 0.83
C VAL A 253 2.90 6.46 1.26
N ALA A 254 3.72 5.42 1.10
CA ALA A 254 3.30 4.04 1.33
C ALA A 254 3.06 3.73 2.81
N GLY A 255 3.86 4.28 3.71
CA GLY A 255 3.77 3.98 5.14
C GLY A 255 2.63 4.70 5.86
N ASN A 256 2.24 5.87 5.38
CA ASN A 256 1.17 6.66 6.02
C ASN A 256 -0.22 6.14 5.64
N GLU A 257 -0.58 6.19 4.37
CA GLU A 257 -1.95 5.94 3.90
C GLU A 257 -2.43 4.51 4.17
N THR A 258 -1.59 3.53 3.91
CA THR A 258 -1.98 2.12 4.08
C THR A 258 -2.25 1.79 5.55
N THR A 259 -1.44 2.30 6.45
CA THR A 259 -1.60 2.10 7.90
C THR A 259 -2.82 2.86 8.42
N ARG A 260 -3.02 4.11 7.99
CA ARG A 260 -4.22 4.91 8.30
C ARG A 260 -5.48 4.15 7.92
N ASN A 261 -5.54 3.62 6.70
CA ASN A 261 -6.70 2.86 6.21
C ASN A 261 -6.92 1.57 7.01
N ALA A 262 -5.87 0.83 7.35
CA ALA A 262 -6.00 -0.37 8.17
C ALA A 262 -6.57 -0.05 9.56
N ILE A 263 -6.05 0.98 10.24
CA ILE A 263 -6.52 1.42 11.55
C ILE A 263 -7.99 1.88 11.49
N SER A 264 -8.33 2.71 10.50
CA SER A 264 -9.69 3.25 10.31
C SER A 264 -10.71 2.13 10.06
N HIS A 265 -10.41 1.21 9.16
CA HIS A 265 -11.27 0.06 8.88
C HIS A 265 -11.36 -0.89 10.07
N GLY A 266 -10.27 -1.13 10.79
CA GLY A 266 -10.25 -1.94 11.99
C GLY A 266 -11.19 -1.39 13.07
N MET A 267 -11.08 -0.10 13.36
CA MET A 267 -11.95 0.58 14.32
C MET A 267 -13.41 0.52 13.90
N LEU A 268 -13.71 0.83 12.64
CA LEU A 268 -15.07 0.79 12.10
C LEU A 268 -15.72 -0.60 12.24
N GLU A 269 -14.97 -1.65 11.90
CA GLU A 269 -15.49 -3.01 11.97
C GLU A 269 -15.65 -3.51 13.41
N LEU A 270 -14.75 -3.16 14.32
CA LEU A 270 -14.90 -3.47 15.74
C LEU A 270 -16.06 -2.72 16.38
N THR A 271 -16.29 -1.47 16.02
CA THR A 271 -17.45 -0.69 16.48
C THR A 271 -18.76 -1.30 15.99
N ARG A 272 -18.82 -1.78 14.75
CA ARG A 272 -19.98 -2.42 14.15
C ARG A 272 -20.25 -3.84 14.67
N ARG A 273 -19.23 -4.48 15.28
CA ARG A 273 -19.25 -5.86 15.75
C ARG A 273 -18.77 -5.98 17.21
N PRO A 274 -19.61 -5.59 18.18
CA PRO A 274 -19.26 -5.64 19.60
C PRO A 274 -18.92 -7.05 20.11
N ASP A 275 -19.38 -8.10 19.43
CA ASP A 275 -18.98 -9.49 19.71
C ASP A 275 -17.51 -9.72 19.41
N GLN A 276 -17.01 -9.25 18.27
CA GLN A 276 -15.61 -9.37 17.87
C GLN A 276 -14.69 -8.52 18.77
N GLN A 277 -15.14 -7.32 19.12
CA GLN A 277 -14.43 -6.46 20.07
C GLN A 277 -14.28 -7.16 21.42
N ARG A 278 -15.35 -7.75 21.97
CA ARG A 278 -15.32 -8.48 23.25
C ARG A 278 -14.41 -9.69 23.21
N ILE A 279 -14.41 -10.47 22.11
CA ILE A 279 -13.51 -11.61 21.95
C ILE A 279 -12.07 -11.15 22.07
N TRP A 280 -11.68 -10.09 21.35
CA TRP A 280 -10.32 -9.58 21.39
C TRP A 280 -9.94 -9.01 22.76
N PHE A 281 -10.78 -8.17 23.36
CA PHE A 281 -10.47 -7.51 24.63
C PHE A 281 -10.45 -8.47 25.83
N ASN A 282 -11.24 -9.55 25.82
CA ASN A 282 -11.22 -10.54 26.88
C ASN A 282 -9.95 -11.39 26.92
N ASP A 283 -9.25 -11.56 25.80
CA ASP A 283 -7.98 -12.28 25.71
C ASP A 283 -7.08 -11.58 24.67
N PHE A 284 -6.67 -10.36 25.03
CA PHE A 284 -6.00 -9.41 24.13
C PHE A 284 -4.71 -10.00 23.55
N GLU A 285 -3.82 -10.52 24.39
CA GLU A 285 -2.52 -11.05 23.97
C GLU A 285 -2.69 -12.23 23.01
N LYS A 286 -3.62 -13.13 23.28
CA LYS A 286 -3.88 -14.30 22.44
C LYS A 286 -4.39 -13.92 21.05
N HIS A 287 -5.29 -12.94 20.99
CA HIS A 287 -5.98 -12.61 19.73
C HIS A 287 -5.36 -11.43 18.97
N THR A 288 -4.43 -10.67 19.57
CA THR A 288 -3.86 -9.48 18.90
C THR A 288 -3.27 -9.81 17.53
N ARG A 289 -2.48 -10.87 17.42
CA ARG A 289 -1.87 -11.25 16.14
C ARG A 289 -2.91 -11.59 15.08
N THR A 290 -3.92 -12.41 15.42
CA THR A 290 -4.96 -12.80 14.48
C THR A 290 -5.89 -11.65 14.13
N ALA A 291 -6.20 -10.78 15.11
CA ALA A 291 -7.02 -9.58 14.89
C ALA A 291 -6.35 -8.59 13.94
N VAL A 292 -5.05 -8.34 14.08
CA VAL A 292 -4.29 -7.45 13.19
C VAL A 292 -4.26 -8.02 11.77
N GLU A 293 -3.98 -9.31 11.59
CA GLU A 293 -4.00 -9.95 10.27
C GLU A 293 -5.40 -9.91 9.63
N GLU A 294 -6.47 -10.09 10.42
CA GLU A 294 -7.83 -9.98 9.92
C GLU A 294 -8.20 -8.54 9.54
N ILE A 295 -7.75 -7.54 10.30
CA ILE A 295 -7.92 -6.12 9.96
C ILE A 295 -7.27 -5.83 8.61
N VAL A 296 -6.02 -6.27 8.39
CA VAL A 296 -5.31 -6.05 7.13
C VAL A 296 -5.97 -6.79 5.97
N ARG A 297 -6.39 -8.06 6.17
CA ARG A 297 -7.15 -8.81 5.18
C ARG A 297 -8.44 -8.08 4.79
N TRP A 298 -9.16 -7.59 5.78
CA TRP A 298 -10.45 -6.92 5.60
C TRP A 298 -10.32 -5.56 4.92
N ALA A 299 -9.36 -4.76 5.35
CA ALA A 299 -9.08 -3.44 4.79
C ALA A 299 -8.50 -3.55 3.38
N SER A 300 -7.59 -4.51 3.15
CA SER A 300 -6.79 -4.63 1.93
C SER A 300 -6.25 -3.26 1.50
N PRO A 301 -5.39 -2.62 2.31
CA PRO A 301 -5.01 -1.21 2.11
C PRO A 301 -4.40 -0.94 0.72
N VAL A 302 -3.62 -1.88 0.22
CA VAL A 302 -3.20 -1.88 -1.20
C VAL A 302 -4.24 -2.66 -1.98
N ILE A 303 -4.99 -1.97 -2.85
CA ILE A 303 -6.07 -2.58 -3.62
C ILE A 303 -5.50 -3.45 -4.73
N HIS A 304 -4.47 -2.96 -5.45
CA HIS A 304 -3.85 -3.69 -6.54
C HIS A 304 -2.40 -3.27 -6.76
N PHE A 305 -1.63 -4.15 -7.41
CA PHE A 305 -0.42 -3.83 -8.15
C PHE A 305 -0.43 -4.51 -9.51
N ARG A 306 0.30 -3.90 -10.46
CA ARG A 306 0.54 -4.45 -11.80
C ARG A 306 1.87 -5.20 -11.84
N ARG A 307 1.93 -6.19 -12.73
CA ARG A 307 3.17 -6.78 -13.25
C ARG A 307 3.09 -6.82 -14.77
N THR A 308 4.24 -6.98 -15.42
CA THR A 308 4.30 -7.08 -16.88
C THR A 308 5.10 -8.32 -17.27
N ALA A 309 4.57 -9.09 -18.23
CA ALA A 309 5.23 -10.30 -18.73
C ALA A 309 6.55 -9.93 -19.42
N THR A 310 7.66 -10.56 -19.03
CA THR A 310 8.99 -10.34 -19.63
C THR A 310 9.19 -11.12 -20.93
N ARG A 311 8.43 -12.20 -21.12
CA ARG A 311 8.44 -13.08 -22.30
C ARG A 311 7.07 -13.70 -22.49
N ASP A 312 6.86 -14.30 -23.65
CA ASP A 312 5.64 -15.06 -23.92
C ASP A 312 5.46 -16.16 -22.87
N THR A 313 4.25 -16.24 -22.33
CA THR A 313 3.87 -17.18 -21.29
C THR A 313 2.36 -17.47 -21.36
N GLU A 314 1.88 -18.23 -20.39
CA GLU A 314 0.46 -18.58 -20.28
C GLU A 314 0.02 -18.49 -18.82
N LEU A 315 -1.22 -18.09 -18.59
CA LEU A 315 -1.85 -18.10 -17.26
C LEU A 315 -3.26 -18.72 -17.38
N ARG A 316 -3.52 -19.83 -16.71
CA ARG A 316 -4.77 -20.61 -16.81
C ARG A 316 -5.20 -20.91 -18.26
N GLY A 317 -4.28 -21.23 -19.15
CA GLY A 317 -4.57 -21.51 -20.56
C GLY A 317 -4.76 -20.26 -21.43
N ILE A 318 -4.62 -19.06 -20.87
CA ILE A 318 -4.70 -17.80 -21.62
C ILE A 318 -3.30 -17.37 -22.03
N PRO A 319 -3.01 -17.24 -23.34
CA PRO A 319 -1.72 -16.76 -23.82
C PRO A 319 -1.45 -15.32 -23.35
N MET A 320 -0.25 -15.09 -22.83
CA MET A 320 0.23 -13.81 -22.36
C MET A 320 1.53 -13.46 -23.10
N PRO A 321 1.46 -12.77 -24.25
CA PRO A 321 2.66 -12.29 -24.95
C PRO A 321 3.54 -11.41 -24.06
N ALA A 322 4.83 -11.32 -24.39
CA ALA A 322 5.75 -10.37 -23.74
C ALA A 322 5.15 -8.95 -23.78
N GLY A 323 5.25 -8.23 -22.67
CA GLY A 323 4.64 -6.91 -22.50
C GLY A 323 3.19 -6.93 -22.01
N THR A 324 2.55 -8.11 -21.87
CA THR A 324 1.20 -8.20 -21.31
C THR A 324 1.19 -7.72 -19.87
N LYS A 325 0.26 -6.80 -19.58
CA LYS A 325 -0.01 -6.32 -18.21
C LYS A 325 -0.97 -7.27 -17.49
N VAL A 326 -0.64 -7.62 -16.26
CA VAL A 326 -1.55 -8.28 -15.32
C VAL A 326 -1.71 -7.43 -14.06
N VAL A 327 -2.93 -7.27 -13.60
CA VAL A 327 -3.27 -6.50 -12.41
C VAL A 327 -3.77 -7.45 -11.33
N MET A 328 -3.04 -7.51 -10.24
CA MET A 328 -3.29 -8.36 -9.08
C MET A 328 -4.22 -7.65 -8.11
N TRP A 329 -5.50 -8.02 -8.07
CA TRP A 329 -6.49 -7.39 -7.21
C TRP A 329 -6.46 -8.01 -5.80
N TYR A 330 -5.67 -7.44 -4.90
CA TYR A 330 -5.46 -7.96 -3.55
C TYR A 330 -6.72 -8.00 -2.69
N ASN A 331 -7.59 -6.99 -2.82
CA ASN A 331 -8.90 -6.98 -2.17
C ASN A 331 -9.77 -8.17 -2.58
N SER A 332 -9.70 -8.60 -3.84
CA SER A 332 -10.39 -9.80 -4.33
C SER A 332 -9.73 -11.07 -3.78
N GLY A 333 -8.39 -11.19 -3.89
CA GLY A 333 -7.67 -12.36 -3.39
C GLY A 333 -7.86 -12.58 -1.89
N ASN A 334 -7.97 -11.52 -1.10
CA ASN A 334 -8.26 -11.58 0.33
C ASN A 334 -9.69 -12.03 0.67
N ARG A 335 -10.53 -12.21 -0.34
CA ARG A 335 -11.91 -12.70 -0.22
C ARG A 335 -12.17 -13.94 -1.05
N ASP A 336 -11.09 -14.61 -1.47
CA ASP A 336 -11.17 -15.86 -2.22
C ASP A 336 -11.74 -16.97 -1.34
N GLU A 337 -12.94 -17.40 -1.69
CA GLU A 337 -13.72 -18.41 -0.97
C GLU A 337 -13.14 -19.82 -1.04
N ASP A 338 -12.22 -20.07 -1.96
CA ASP A 338 -11.48 -21.33 -2.03
C ASP A 338 -10.43 -21.45 -0.93
N LEU A 339 -10.01 -20.31 -0.34
CA LEU A 339 -8.97 -20.24 0.69
C LEU A 339 -9.48 -19.73 2.03
N PHE A 340 -10.36 -18.74 2.03
CA PHE A 340 -10.88 -18.12 3.25
C PHE A 340 -12.32 -18.59 3.51
N ALA A 341 -12.54 -19.40 4.53
CA ALA A 341 -13.88 -19.73 4.97
C ALA A 341 -14.63 -18.46 5.40
N ASP A 342 -15.87 -18.29 4.94
CA ASP A 342 -16.70 -17.10 5.19
C ASP A 342 -15.92 -15.78 4.99
N PRO A 343 -15.35 -15.51 3.78
CA PRO A 343 -14.42 -14.40 3.57
C PRO A 343 -15.05 -13.01 3.80
N TYR A 344 -16.38 -12.94 3.81
CA TYR A 344 -17.17 -11.73 4.07
C TYR A 344 -17.59 -11.57 5.53
N ARG A 345 -17.14 -12.46 6.41
CA ARG A 345 -17.22 -12.34 7.86
C ARG A 345 -15.91 -11.79 8.40
N PHE A 346 -16.00 -10.69 9.17
CA PHE A 346 -14.88 -10.19 9.95
C PHE A 346 -14.75 -11.03 11.23
N ASP A 347 -13.59 -11.65 11.46
CA ASP A 347 -13.36 -12.60 12.54
C ASP A 347 -11.95 -12.45 13.13
N VAL A 348 -11.84 -11.81 14.29
CA VAL A 348 -10.57 -11.56 14.99
C VAL A 348 -9.82 -12.83 15.41
N THR A 349 -10.46 -13.99 15.32
CA THR A 349 -9.87 -15.30 15.61
C THR A 349 -9.48 -16.08 14.35
N ARG A 350 -9.66 -15.50 13.16
CA ARG A 350 -9.34 -16.15 11.89
C ARG A 350 -7.89 -16.63 11.88
N GLN A 351 -7.69 -17.84 11.41
CA GLN A 351 -6.34 -18.37 11.24
C GLN A 351 -5.55 -17.52 10.25
N ILE A 352 -4.26 -17.29 10.55
CA ILE A 352 -3.35 -16.48 9.72
C ILE A 352 -2.81 -17.23 8.48
N GLN A 353 -3.22 -18.46 8.29
CA GLN A 353 -2.94 -19.25 7.10
C GLN A 353 -4.27 -19.69 6.48
N PRO A 354 -4.43 -19.50 5.16
CA PRO A 354 -3.49 -18.85 4.22
C PRO A 354 -3.23 -17.37 4.57
N ALA A 355 -2.05 -16.87 4.19
CA ALA A 355 -1.68 -15.50 4.48
C ALA A 355 -2.55 -14.51 3.69
N GLN A 356 -2.95 -13.42 4.35
CA GLN A 356 -3.56 -12.29 3.66
C GLN A 356 -2.52 -11.58 2.75
N ILE A 357 -3.00 -10.87 1.75
CA ILE A 357 -2.19 -10.15 0.76
C ILE A 357 -2.51 -8.65 0.69
N GLY A 358 -2.98 -8.07 1.79
CA GLY A 358 -3.39 -6.66 1.87
C GLY A 358 -2.25 -5.64 1.70
N PHE A 359 -0.99 -6.11 1.78
CA PHE A 359 0.21 -5.33 1.46
C PHE A 359 1.03 -5.97 0.31
N GLY A 360 0.38 -6.80 -0.50
CA GLY A 360 1.02 -7.59 -1.54
C GLY A 360 1.31 -9.03 -1.12
N ALA A 361 1.60 -9.89 -2.10
CA ALA A 361 1.80 -11.33 -1.89
C ALA A 361 3.26 -11.70 -1.59
N GLY A 362 4.12 -10.75 -1.29
CA GLY A 362 5.55 -10.97 -1.13
C GLY A 362 6.25 -11.25 -2.47
N GLY A 363 7.53 -11.53 -2.40
CA GLY A 363 8.41 -11.60 -3.56
C GLY A 363 9.32 -10.36 -3.63
N PRO A 364 10.35 -10.40 -4.48
CA PRO A 364 11.18 -9.23 -4.75
C PRO A 364 10.41 -8.17 -5.49
#